data_1981e4405d10a06f086be57072c20b68
#
_entry.id   1981e4405d10a06f086be57072c20b68
#
_cell.length_a   1.000
_cell.length_b   1.000
_cell.length_c   1.000
_cell.angle_alpha   90.00
_cell.angle_beta   90.00
_cell.angle_gamma   90.00
#
_symmetry.space_group_name_H-M   'P 1'
#
loop_
_entity.id
_entity.type
_entity.pdbx_description
1 polymer ?
#
loop_
_entity_poly.entity_id
_entity_poly.type
_entity_poly.pdbx_seq_one_letter_code
_entity_poly.pdbx_strand_id
1 'polypeptide(L)'
;MQRRTLLLRAAPVLALASTTAWPLAALAAAPMVEIWKDPNCGCCQDWVKHLNANGFATRVHGSGNDAARARLGIPTKLGSCHTGLVGGYALEGHVPAREVHRLLREKPKAVGLAVPGMPVGSPGMDGAAYGDRRDPYDVLLVLADGGSRVYQSYR
;
A
#
# COMPACT_ATOMS: atom_id res chain seq x y z
N MET A 1 79.98 -45.83 -0.19
CA MET A 1 79.43 -44.52 0.25
C MET A 1 78.21 -44.14 -0.64
N GLN A 2 76.99 -44.44 -0.20
CA GLN A 2 75.79 -44.13 -0.96
C GLN A 2 75.12 -42.86 -0.38
N ARG A 3 75.07 -41.81 -1.17
CA ARG A 3 74.34 -40.56 -0.81
C ARG A 3 72.86 -40.71 -1.16
N ARG A 4 72.01 -40.79 -0.13
CA ARG A 4 70.56 -40.76 -0.29
C ARG A 4 70.07 -39.33 -0.39
N THR A 5 69.56 -38.94 -1.57
CA THR A 5 68.94 -37.64 -1.82
C THR A 5 67.48 -37.73 -1.39
N LEU A 6 67.09 -36.98 -0.33
CA LEU A 6 65.67 -36.80 0.05
C LEU A 6 65.03 -35.75 -0.87
N LEU A 7 64.10 -36.19 -1.66
CA LEU A 7 63.21 -35.28 -2.43
C LEU A 7 62.02 -34.87 -1.54
N LEU A 8 62.03 -33.62 -1.05
CA LEU A 8 60.84 -33.01 -0.43
C LEU A 8 59.84 -32.68 -1.52
N ARG A 9 58.72 -33.38 -1.49
CA ARG A 9 57.52 -33.02 -2.32
C ARG A 9 56.73 -31.96 -1.58
N ALA A 10 56.73 -30.71 -2.10
CA ALA A 10 55.84 -29.65 -1.68
C ALA A 10 54.47 -29.86 -2.33
N ALA A 11 53.44 -30.09 -1.53
CA ALA A 11 52.06 -30.12 -2.00
C ALA A 11 51.49 -28.69 -2.05
N PRO A 12 50.82 -28.27 -3.14
CA PRO A 12 50.16 -26.97 -3.16
C PRO A 12 48.85 -27.06 -2.37
N VAL A 13 48.71 -26.22 -1.35
CA VAL A 13 47.45 -25.98 -0.63
C VAL A 13 46.58 -25.08 -1.50
N LEU A 14 45.55 -25.64 -2.14
CA LEU A 14 44.49 -24.85 -2.79
C LEU A 14 43.60 -24.23 -1.69
N ALA A 15 43.74 -22.93 -1.46
CA ALA A 15 42.82 -22.17 -0.65
C ALA A 15 41.51 -21.92 -1.45
N LEU A 16 40.44 -22.65 -1.11
CA LEU A 16 39.09 -22.34 -1.62
C LEU A 16 38.62 -21.03 -0.95
N ALA A 17 38.64 -19.93 -1.70
CA ALA A 17 38.01 -18.69 -1.30
C ALA A 17 36.47 -18.84 -1.44
N SER A 18 35.79 -19.11 -0.33
CA SER A 18 34.32 -19.12 -0.26
C SER A 18 33.80 -17.67 -0.35
N THR A 19 33.36 -17.24 -1.53
CA THR A 19 32.67 -15.97 -1.69
C THR A 19 31.25 -16.10 -1.14
N THR A 20 31.03 -15.64 0.08
CA THR A 20 29.67 -15.46 0.64
C THR A 20 28.98 -14.33 -0.11
N ALA A 21 28.17 -14.67 -1.13
CA ALA A 21 27.27 -13.73 -1.77
C ALA A 21 26.13 -13.38 -0.77
N TRP A 22 26.18 -12.21 -0.16
CA TRP A 22 25.05 -11.66 0.58
C TRP A 22 23.94 -11.35 -0.42
N PRO A 23 22.70 -11.84 -0.20
CA PRO A 23 21.59 -11.46 -1.05
C PRO A 23 21.37 -9.95 -0.88
N LEU A 24 21.59 -9.18 -1.94
CA LEU A 24 21.05 -7.82 -2.00
C LEU A 24 19.53 -7.95 -1.89
N ALA A 25 18.96 -7.59 -0.73
CA ALA A 25 17.53 -7.42 -0.60
C ALA A 25 17.12 -6.33 -1.61
N ALA A 26 16.48 -6.73 -2.70
CA ALA A 26 15.90 -5.80 -3.65
C ALA A 26 14.90 -4.94 -2.87
N LEU A 27 15.16 -3.63 -2.74
CA LEU A 27 14.17 -2.69 -2.21
C LEU A 27 12.97 -2.78 -3.16
N ALA A 28 11.90 -3.41 -2.68
CA ALA A 28 10.65 -3.45 -3.43
C ALA A 28 10.19 -2.00 -3.66
N ALA A 29 9.91 -1.64 -4.92
CA ALA A 29 9.40 -0.31 -5.23
C ALA A 29 8.09 -0.06 -4.47
N ALA A 30 7.92 1.18 -3.97
CA ALA A 30 6.71 1.58 -3.27
C ALA A 30 5.46 1.31 -4.13
N PRO A 31 4.41 0.68 -3.59
CA PRO A 31 3.19 0.45 -4.34
C PRO A 31 2.61 1.77 -4.84
N MET A 32 2.30 1.83 -6.15
CA MET A 32 1.72 3.01 -6.78
C MET A 32 0.21 3.04 -6.57
N VAL A 33 -0.31 4.15 -6.04
CA VAL A 33 -1.74 4.45 -5.95
C VAL A 33 -2.10 5.50 -6.97
N GLU A 34 -2.98 5.17 -7.90
CA GLU A 34 -3.54 6.12 -8.85
C GLU A 34 -4.84 6.69 -8.25
N ILE A 35 -5.00 8.03 -8.24
CA ILE A 35 -6.05 8.72 -7.45
C ILE A 35 -6.78 9.74 -8.32
N TRP A 36 -8.11 9.67 -8.35
CA TRP A 36 -9.00 10.64 -9.00
C TRP A 36 -9.74 11.43 -7.92
N LYS A 37 -9.57 12.73 -7.91
CA LYS A 37 -10.17 13.64 -6.91
C LYS A 37 -10.51 15.00 -7.52
N ASP A 38 -11.39 15.76 -6.86
CA ASP A 38 -11.58 17.18 -7.17
C ASP A 38 -10.29 17.96 -6.86
N PRO A 39 -9.84 18.87 -7.73
CA PRO A 39 -8.61 19.65 -7.52
C PRO A 39 -8.67 20.48 -6.22
N ASN A 40 -9.86 20.96 -5.83
CA ASN A 40 -10.08 21.81 -4.66
C ASN A 40 -10.36 21.03 -3.37
N CYS A 41 -10.35 19.69 -3.41
CA CYS A 41 -10.61 18.86 -2.24
C CYS A 41 -9.36 18.83 -1.31
N GLY A 42 -9.40 19.62 -0.22
CA GLY A 42 -8.29 19.73 0.75
C GLY A 42 -8.06 18.43 1.53
N CYS A 43 -9.12 17.83 2.09
CA CYS A 43 -9.02 16.56 2.83
C CYS A 43 -8.49 15.41 1.95
N CYS A 44 -8.82 15.40 0.65
CA CYS A 44 -8.25 14.44 -0.29
C CYS A 44 -6.73 14.63 -0.45
N GLN A 45 -6.26 15.88 -0.44
CA GLN A 45 -4.83 16.17 -0.52
C GLN A 45 -4.10 15.69 0.74
N ASP A 46 -4.73 15.83 1.90
CA ASP A 46 -4.16 15.34 3.16
C ASP A 46 -4.16 13.80 3.23
N TRP A 47 -5.17 13.14 2.66
CA TRP A 47 -5.14 11.69 2.47
C TRP A 47 -4.01 11.23 1.53
N VAL A 48 -3.73 11.95 0.45
CA VAL A 48 -2.57 11.70 -0.43
C VAL A 48 -1.26 11.80 0.35
N LYS A 49 -1.10 12.84 1.19
CA LYS A 49 0.07 12.98 2.08
C LYS A 49 0.19 11.81 3.05
N HIS A 50 -0.94 11.37 3.64
CA HIS A 50 -0.99 10.21 4.52
C HIS A 50 -0.48 8.95 3.82
N LEU A 51 -0.92 8.66 2.60
CA LEU A 51 -0.43 7.52 1.82
C LEU A 51 1.08 7.61 1.56
N ASN A 52 1.57 8.77 1.11
CA ASN A 52 2.99 8.98 0.85
C ASN A 52 3.85 8.80 2.10
N ALA A 53 3.40 9.31 3.24
CA ALA A 53 4.07 9.15 4.53
C ALA A 53 4.10 7.69 5.03
N ASN A 54 3.22 6.84 4.49
CA ASN A 54 3.10 5.42 4.82
C ASN A 54 3.62 4.48 3.73
N GLY A 55 4.53 4.95 2.87
CA GLY A 55 5.29 4.11 1.95
C GLY A 55 4.61 3.80 0.62
N PHE A 56 3.56 4.54 0.25
CA PHE A 56 2.97 4.48 -1.08
C PHE A 56 3.54 5.59 -1.98
N ALA A 57 3.70 5.30 -3.26
CA ALA A 57 3.84 6.34 -4.28
C ALA A 57 2.45 6.71 -4.81
N THR A 58 2.21 7.98 -5.17
CA THR A 58 0.89 8.41 -5.62
C THR A 58 0.95 9.13 -6.96
N ARG A 59 -0.06 8.89 -7.82
CA ARG A 59 -0.33 9.65 -9.04
C ARG A 59 -1.73 10.22 -8.96
N VAL A 60 -1.85 11.56 -8.99
CA VAL A 60 -3.13 12.25 -8.77
C VAL A 60 -3.66 12.83 -10.09
N HIS A 61 -4.94 12.56 -10.36
CA HIS A 61 -5.74 13.17 -11.42
C HIS A 61 -6.74 14.16 -10.79
N GLY A 62 -6.73 15.39 -11.25
CA GLY A 62 -7.57 16.48 -10.72
C GLY A 62 -9.02 16.46 -11.21
N SER A 63 -9.52 15.33 -11.72
CA SER A 63 -10.91 15.17 -12.18
C SER A 63 -11.22 13.69 -12.42
N GLY A 64 -12.48 13.39 -12.71
CA GLY A 64 -12.90 12.05 -13.16
C GLY A 64 -13.18 11.05 -12.02
N ASN A 65 -13.37 11.52 -10.79
CA ASN A 65 -13.67 10.68 -9.64
C ASN A 65 -14.89 9.77 -9.87
N ASP A 66 -16.03 10.29 -10.31
CA ASP A 66 -17.25 9.50 -10.52
C ASP A 66 -17.07 8.44 -11.62
N ALA A 67 -16.38 8.81 -12.71
CA ALA A 67 -16.05 7.87 -13.78
C ALA A 67 -15.10 6.77 -13.31
N ALA A 68 -14.11 7.11 -12.48
CA ALA A 68 -13.20 6.14 -11.88
C ALA A 68 -13.94 5.19 -10.93
N ARG A 69 -14.80 5.72 -10.05
CA ARG A 69 -15.66 4.94 -9.14
C ARG A 69 -16.50 3.92 -9.90
N ALA A 70 -17.21 4.37 -10.94
CA ALA A 70 -18.07 3.50 -11.75
C ALA A 70 -17.24 2.41 -12.47
N ARG A 71 -16.13 2.80 -13.11
CA ARG A 71 -15.23 1.87 -13.81
C ARG A 71 -14.63 0.82 -12.90
N LEU A 72 -14.28 1.20 -11.68
CA LEU A 72 -13.65 0.32 -10.70
C LEU A 72 -14.67 -0.52 -9.90
N GLY A 73 -15.98 -0.38 -10.16
CA GLY A 73 -17.01 -1.23 -9.58
C GLY A 73 -17.38 -0.89 -8.13
N ILE A 74 -17.09 0.34 -7.66
CA ILE A 74 -17.55 0.82 -6.35
C ILE A 74 -19.01 1.26 -6.46
N PRO A 75 -19.94 0.67 -5.69
CA PRO A 75 -21.35 1.10 -5.69
C PRO A 75 -21.49 2.56 -5.25
N THR A 76 -22.35 3.33 -5.91
CA THR A 76 -22.57 4.77 -5.62
C THR A 76 -22.92 5.03 -4.15
N LYS A 77 -23.67 4.12 -3.50
CA LYS A 77 -24.00 4.21 -2.07
C LYS A 77 -22.80 4.22 -1.12
N LEU A 78 -21.65 3.76 -1.60
CA LEU A 78 -20.38 3.76 -0.84
C LEU A 78 -19.46 4.92 -1.24
N GLY A 79 -19.95 5.83 -2.09
CA GLY A 79 -19.18 6.93 -2.63
C GLY A 79 -18.67 7.92 -1.58
N SER A 80 -17.49 8.46 -1.85
CA SER A 80 -16.83 9.50 -1.07
C SER A 80 -16.23 10.56 -2.02
N CYS A 81 -15.27 11.36 -1.54
CA CYS A 81 -14.73 12.50 -2.28
C CYS A 81 -13.61 12.16 -3.26
N HIS A 82 -13.08 10.94 -3.24
CA HIS A 82 -12.05 10.49 -4.17
C HIS A 82 -12.08 8.97 -4.32
N THR A 83 -11.53 8.50 -5.43
CA THR A 83 -11.37 7.07 -5.76
C THR A 83 -9.92 6.80 -6.10
N GLY A 84 -9.36 5.72 -5.59
CA GLY A 84 -8.00 5.26 -5.87
C GLY A 84 -7.97 3.86 -6.50
N LEU A 85 -6.84 3.52 -7.10
CA LEU A 85 -6.52 2.18 -7.61
C LEU A 85 -5.13 1.79 -7.16
N VAL A 86 -4.97 0.62 -6.53
CA VAL A 86 -3.68 0.08 -6.09
C VAL A 86 -3.68 -1.45 -6.23
N GLY A 87 -2.68 -2.00 -6.91
CA GLY A 87 -2.54 -3.46 -7.03
C GLY A 87 -3.78 -4.18 -7.57
N GLY A 88 -4.59 -3.51 -8.40
CA GLY A 88 -5.86 -4.01 -8.93
C GLY A 88 -7.07 -3.80 -8.02
N TYR A 89 -6.91 -3.25 -6.82
CA TYR A 89 -7.99 -2.95 -5.87
C TYR A 89 -8.41 -1.48 -5.93
N ALA A 90 -9.71 -1.24 -5.91
CA ALA A 90 -10.28 0.08 -5.75
C ALA A 90 -10.18 0.55 -4.28
N LEU A 91 -9.93 1.83 -4.09
CA LEU A 91 -10.02 2.51 -2.80
C LEU A 91 -11.01 3.65 -2.93
N GLU A 92 -11.98 3.72 -2.04
CA GLU A 92 -12.98 4.79 -2.03
C GLU A 92 -12.90 5.55 -0.70
N GLY A 93 -12.68 6.86 -0.78
CA GLY A 93 -12.60 7.72 0.39
C GLY A 93 -11.37 7.51 1.26
N HIS A 94 -11.47 7.89 2.51
CA HIS A 94 -10.35 8.06 3.45
C HIS A 94 -9.87 6.75 4.08
N VAL A 95 -9.56 5.74 3.25
CA VAL A 95 -9.07 4.43 3.69
C VAL A 95 -7.69 4.59 4.33
N PRO A 96 -7.48 4.14 5.59
CA PRO A 96 -6.17 4.23 6.22
C PRO A 96 -5.11 3.38 5.50
N ALA A 97 -3.89 3.89 5.38
CA ALA A 97 -2.77 3.23 4.73
C ALA A 97 -2.50 1.83 5.29
N ARG A 98 -2.70 1.63 6.62
CA ARG A 98 -2.56 0.33 7.28
C ARG A 98 -3.50 -0.71 6.67
N GLU A 99 -4.74 -0.34 6.38
CA GLU A 99 -5.73 -1.24 5.78
C GLU A 99 -5.43 -1.50 4.31
N VAL A 100 -4.86 -0.51 3.59
CA VAL A 100 -4.38 -0.71 2.22
C VAL A 100 -3.22 -1.70 2.20
N HIS A 101 -2.24 -1.57 3.10
CA HIS A 101 -1.16 -2.55 3.22
C HIS A 101 -1.67 -3.95 3.56
N ARG A 102 -2.65 -4.05 4.46
CA ARG A 102 -3.29 -5.32 4.82
C ARG A 102 -3.98 -5.95 3.60
N LEU A 103 -4.75 -5.17 2.83
CA LEU A 103 -5.42 -5.60 1.60
C LEU A 103 -4.42 -6.19 0.60
N LEU A 104 -3.31 -5.50 0.36
CA LEU A 104 -2.28 -5.94 -0.58
C LEU A 104 -1.55 -7.22 -0.14
N ARG A 105 -1.45 -7.46 1.17
CA ARG A 105 -0.87 -8.71 1.71
C ARG A 105 -1.86 -9.88 1.66
N GLU A 106 -3.11 -9.65 2.07
CA GLU A 106 -4.15 -10.69 2.17
C GLU A 106 -4.70 -11.10 0.80
N LYS A 107 -4.71 -10.18 -0.15
CA LYS A 107 -5.20 -10.36 -1.53
C LYS A 107 -6.58 -11.05 -1.60
N PRO A 108 -7.58 -10.56 -0.84
CA PRO A 108 -8.90 -11.17 -0.86
C PRO A 108 -9.56 -11.04 -2.24
N LYS A 109 -10.47 -11.96 -2.58
CA LYS A 109 -11.30 -11.83 -3.78
C LYS A 109 -12.36 -10.75 -3.55
N ALA A 110 -12.06 -9.51 -3.92
CA ALA A 110 -12.88 -8.34 -3.68
C ALA A 110 -12.62 -7.25 -4.73
N VAL A 111 -13.51 -6.26 -4.82
CA VAL A 111 -13.33 -5.04 -5.62
C VAL A 111 -12.28 -4.13 -4.96
N GLY A 112 -12.35 -3.97 -3.63
CA GLY A 112 -11.46 -3.11 -2.89
C GLY A 112 -11.97 -2.72 -1.52
N LEU A 113 -11.56 -1.55 -1.02
CA LEU A 113 -11.96 -1.00 0.27
C LEU A 113 -12.72 0.32 0.09
N ALA A 114 -13.67 0.59 0.98
CA ALA A 114 -14.38 1.87 1.03
C ALA A 114 -14.52 2.39 2.47
N VAL A 115 -14.36 3.70 2.62
CA VAL A 115 -14.80 4.48 3.78
C VAL A 115 -15.83 5.49 3.26
N PRO A 116 -17.13 5.16 3.34
CA PRO A 116 -18.19 6.04 2.84
C PRO A 116 -18.22 7.37 3.57
N GLY A 117 -18.54 8.44 2.86
CA GLY A 117 -18.58 9.78 3.43
C GLY A 117 -17.17 10.31 3.75
N MET A 118 -17.08 11.13 4.81
CA MET A 118 -15.86 11.78 5.27
C MET A 118 -15.84 11.81 6.81
N PRO A 119 -15.72 10.65 7.49
CA PRO A 119 -15.78 10.61 8.95
C PRO A 119 -14.58 11.35 9.56
N VAL A 120 -14.86 12.23 10.51
CA VAL A 120 -13.82 12.96 11.25
C VAL A 120 -12.96 11.97 12.03
N GLY A 121 -11.64 12.14 11.96
CA GLY A 121 -10.67 11.20 12.53
C GLY A 121 -10.16 10.14 11.56
N SER A 122 -10.76 10.02 10.38
CA SER A 122 -10.13 9.25 9.29
C SER A 122 -8.94 10.03 8.70
N PRO A 123 -7.96 9.37 8.05
CA PRO A 123 -6.78 10.04 7.50
C PRO A 123 -7.14 11.15 6.51
N GLY A 124 -6.67 12.38 6.76
CA GLY A 124 -7.03 13.58 6.01
C GLY A 124 -8.26 14.32 6.55
N MET A 125 -8.98 13.72 7.50
CA MET A 125 -10.05 14.32 8.31
C MET A 125 -9.69 14.35 9.81
N ASP A 126 -8.39 14.35 10.11
CA ASP A 126 -7.80 14.23 11.45
C ASP A 126 -6.85 15.39 11.79
N GLY A 127 -6.81 16.43 10.93
CA GLY A 127 -5.99 17.61 11.12
C GLY A 127 -6.49 18.57 12.21
N ALA A 128 -5.72 19.63 12.51
CA ALA A 128 -6.00 20.61 13.55
C ALA A 128 -7.39 21.27 13.47
N ALA A 129 -7.97 21.39 12.27
CA ALA A 129 -9.30 21.95 12.06
C ALA A 129 -10.42 21.13 12.73
N TYR A 130 -10.17 19.86 13.04
CA TYR A 130 -11.15 18.94 13.64
C TYR A 130 -10.97 18.78 15.15
N GLY A 131 -9.86 19.27 15.72
CA GLY A 131 -9.52 19.12 17.13
C GLY A 131 -9.44 17.65 17.54
N ASP A 132 -9.99 17.35 18.73
CA ASP A 132 -10.02 15.98 19.29
C ASP A 132 -11.24 15.16 18.84
N ARG A 133 -12.06 15.73 17.95
CA ARG A 133 -13.28 15.05 17.48
C ARG A 133 -12.93 13.81 16.66
N ARG A 134 -13.62 12.72 16.97
CA ARG A 134 -13.50 11.43 16.24
C ARG A 134 -14.90 10.85 16.06
N ASP A 135 -15.26 10.55 14.82
CA ASP A 135 -16.48 9.84 14.49
C ASP A 135 -16.17 8.34 14.39
N PRO A 136 -16.99 7.44 14.91
CA PRO A 136 -16.83 6.02 14.64
C PRO A 136 -17.07 5.74 13.15
N TYR A 137 -16.25 4.91 12.53
CA TYR A 137 -16.43 4.51 11.14
C TYR A 137 -15.93 3.10 10.87
N ASP A 138 -16.41 2.53 9.78
CA ASP A 138 -15.96 1.24 9.29
C ASP A 138 -15.23 1.39 7.95
N VAL A 139 -14.14 0.65 7.81
CA VAL A 139 -13.57 0.33 6.50
C VAL A 139 -14.29 -0.90 5.98
N LEU A 140 -14.91 -0.78 4.83
CA LEU A 140 -15.71 -1.84 4.21
C LEU A 140 -14.91 -2.56 3.13
N LEU A 141 -14.93 -3.88 3.10
CA LEU A 141 -14.50 -4.67 1.96
C LEU A 141 -15.65 -4.74 0.96
N VAL A 142 -15.43 -4.21 -0.24
CA VAL A 142 -16.41 -4.17 -1.33
C VAL A 142 -16.31 -5.45 -2.15
N LEU A 143 -17.42 -6.15 -2.35
CA LEU A 143 -17.50 -7.43 -3.02
C LEU A 143 -17.93 -7.26 -4.49
N ALA A 144 -17.62 -8.27 -5.31
CA ALA A 144 -17.91 -8.23 -6.75
C ALA A 144 -19.42 -8.24 -7.08
N ASP A 145 -20.27 -8.70 -6.16
CA ASP A 145 -21.73 -8.67 -6.27
C ASP A 145 -22.36 -7.32 -5.92
N GLY A 146 -21.55 -6.30 -5.59
CA GLY A 146 -21.99 -4.98 -5.14
C GLY A 146 -22.35 -4.93 -3.64
N GLY A 147 -22.18 -6.05 -2.92
CA GLY A 147 -22.26 -6.12 -1.47
C GLY A 147 -21.02 -5.56 -0.79
N SER A 148 -21.08 -5.46 0.53
CA SER A 148 -19.90 -5.10 1.34
C SER A 148 -19.99 -5.74 2.73
N ARG A 149 -18.82 -5.89 3.38
CA ARG A 149 -18.73 -6.32 4.77
C ARG A 149 -17.68 -5.51 5.51
N VAL A 150 -17.81 -5.43 6.82
CA VAL A 150 -16.80 -4.73 7.65
C VAL A 150 -15.45 -5.45 7.51
N TYR A 151 -14.44 -4.68 7.16
CA TYR A 151 -13.03 -5.10 7.10
C TYR A 151 -12.29 -4.69 8.36
N GLN A 152 -12.52 -3.46 8.83
CA GLN A 152 -11.98 -2.90 10.07
C GLN A 152 -12.93 -1.85 10.64
N SER A 153 -13.13 -1.85 11.96
CA SER A 153 -13.88 -0.82 12.67
C SER A 153 -12.94 0.12 13.44
N TYR A 154 -13.27 1.39 13.42
CA TYR A 154 -12.65 2.46 14.20
C TYR A 154 -13.70 3.05 15.14
N ARG A 155 -13.43 3.04 16.47
CA ARG A 155 -14.36 3.47 17.53
C ARG A 155 -13.70 4.53 18.40
#